data_fe40991d938391342a5819d6b664b69d
#
_entry.id   fe40991d938391342a5819d6b664b69d
#
_cell.length_a   1.000
_cell.length_b   1.000
_cell.length_c   1.000
_cell.angle_alpha   90.00
_cell.angle_beta   90.00
_cell.angle_gamma   90.00
#
_symmetry.space_group_name_H-M   'P 1'
#
loop_
_entity.id
_entity.type
_entity.pdbx_description
1 polymer ?
#
loop_
_entity_poly.entity_id
_entity_poly.type
_entity_poly.pdbx_seq_one_letter_code
_entity_poly.pdbx_strand_id
1 'polypeptide(L)'
;MSEIFIVLMHSMTIPARIVKLATRYKYSHVAISLEENCDTLYSFGRKKVNNALDGGYSVENRNGDFFKKFKNATCTVYKMKVPNEKKENLKKLLTSMKENDVYKYDFFGAFFRFFKIPVTFKNQYTCSYFVAYALKETGIYDFEIPPYFVNPKDFEKIKTLEKIYEGKYLDM
;
A
#
# COMPACT_ATOMS: atom_id res chain seq x y z
N MET A 1 18.95 -13.95 -3.94
CA MET A 1 17.80 -13.48 -3.11
C MET A 1 17.84 -11.97 -3.10
N SER A 2 16.72 -11.34 -3.37
CA SER A 2 16.54 -9.87 -3.26
C SER A 2 15.60 -9.55 -2.10
N GLU A 3 15.41 -8.28 -1.84
CA GLU A 3 14.52 -7.80 -0.78
C GLU A 3 13.48 -6.85 -1.35
N ILE A 4 12.27 -6.90 -0.80
CA ILE A 4 11.21 -5.92 -0.99
C ILE A 4 10.74 -5.45 0.38
N PHE A 5 10.05 -4.32 0.44
CA PHE A 5 9.64 -3.71 1.69
C PHE A 5 8.14 -3.41 1.66
N ILE A 6 7.45 -3.81 2.72
CA ILE A 6 6.04 -3.49 2.96
C ILE A 6 5.98 -2.41 4.02
N VAL A 7 5.39 -1.28 3.66
CA VAL A 7 5.28 -0.11 4.55
C VAL A 7 3.84 0.07 4.97
N LEU A 8 3.54 -0.19 6.24
CA LEU A 8 2.26 0.14 6.85
C LEU A 8 2.33 1.56 7.40
N MET A 9 1.37 2.42 7.06
CA MET A 9 1.46 3.85 7.34
C MET A 9 0.15 4.45 7.86
N HIS A 10 0.29 5.47 8.71
CA HIS A 10 -0.77 6.39 9.08
C HIS A 10 -0.37 7.82 8.70
N SER A 11 -1.02 8.36 7.66
CA SER A 11 -0.65 9.67 7.07
C SER A 11 -1.26 10.87 7.79
N MET A 12 -1.98 10.69 8.91
CA MET A 12 -2.66 11.76 9.67
C MET A 12 -3.71 12.55 8.88
N THR A 13 -4.08 12.11 7.68
CA THR A 13 -5.14 12.76 6.88
C THR A 13 -6.53 12.48 7.46
N ILE A 14 -7.53 13.32 7.15
CA ILE A 14 -8.91 13.11 7.65
C ILE A 14 -9.45 11.73 7.25
N PRO A 15 -9.38 11.28 5.97
CA PRO A 15 -9.79 9.93 5.62
C PRO A 15 -9.03 8.83 6.37
N ALA A 16 -7.72 8.99 6.55
CA ALA A 16 -6.91 8.03 7.30
C ALA A 16 -7.34 7.93 8.77
N ARG A 17 -7.73 9.05 9.39
CA ARG A 17 -8.26 9.07 10.77
C ARG A 17 -9.62 8.35 10.87
N ILE A 18 -10.50 8.54 9.88
CA ILE A 18 -11.80 7.85 9.81
C ILE A 18 -11.58 6.34 9.68
N VAL A 19 -10.71 5.91 8.77
CA VAL A 19 -10.36 4.49 8.59
C VAL A 19 -9.78 3.91 9.88
N LYS A 20 -8.86 4.62 10.53
CA LYS A 20 -8.28 4.20 11.81
C LYS A 20 -9.33 4.03 12.89
N LEU A 21 -10.27 4.98 13.01
CA LEU A 21 -11.35 4.90 13.99
C LEU A 21 -12.29 3.71 13.70
N ALA A 22 -12.67 3.53 12.45
CA ALA A 22 -13.57 2.45 12.03
C ALA A 22 -12.94 1.06 12.17
N THR A 23 -11.64 0.91 11.83
CA THR A 23 -10.94 -0.37 11.88
C THR A 23 -10.30 -0.68 13.23
N ARG A 24 -10.18 0.31 14.12
CA ARG A 24 -9.45 0.26 15.40
C ARG A 24 -8.00 -0.23 15.22
N TYR A 25 -7.42 0.00 14.04
CA TYR A 25 -6.04 -0.40 13.73
C TYR A 25 -5.17 0.85 13.55
N LYS A 26 -3.90 0.77 13.99
CA LYS A 26 -2.98 1.94 14.01
C LYS A 26 -2.64 2.47 12.62
N TYR A 27 -2.62 1.63 11.59
CA TYR A 27 -2.30 2.02 10.22
C TYR A 27 -3.53 1.92 9.31
N SER A 28 -3.66 2.88 8.42
CA SER A 28 -4.78 3.00 7.47
C SER A 28 -4.34 2.86 6.02
N HIS A 29 -3.04 2.63 5.79
CA HIS A 29 -2.45 2.60 4.45
C HIS A 29 -1.33 1.58 4.38
N VAL A 30 -1.11 1.01 3.19
CA VAL A 30 -0.01 0.11 2.90
C VAL A 30 0.59 0.43 1.53
N ALA A 31 1.90 0.34 1.44
CA ALA A 31 2.67 0.55 0.22
C ALA A 31 3.78 -0.51 0.08
N ILE A 32 4.30 -0.64 -1.13
CA ILE A 32 5.49 -1.43 -1.44
C ILE A 32 6.65 -0.48 -1.72
N SER A 33 7.86 -0.82 -1.26
CA SER A 33 9.11 -0.27 -1.77
C SER A 33 10.02 -1.38 -2.30
N LEU A 34 10.81 -1.05 -3.32
CA LEU A 34 11.84 -1.92 -3.88
C LEU A 34 13.24 -1.58 -3.32
N GLU A 35 13.32 -0.53 -2.49
CA GLU A 35 14.54 0.06 -1.95
C GLU A 35 14.53 -0.03 -0.43
N GLU A 36 15.69 -0.33 0.17
CA GLU A 36 15.83 -0.50 1.62
C GLU A 36 15.52 0.79 2.40
N ASN A 37 15.93 1.92 1.85
CA ASN A 37 15.64 3.23 2.43
C ASN A 37 14.15 3.64 2.27
N CYS A 38 13.36 2.88 1.52
CA CYS A 38 11.95 3.16 1.23
C CYS A 38 11.68 4.59 0.72
N ASP A 39 12.61 5.20 -0.03
CA ASP A 39 12.43 6.56 -0.56
C ASP A 39 11.30 6.65 -1.59
N THR A 40 11.07 5.55 -2.32
CA THR A 40 9.98 5.43 -3.28
C THR A 40 8.95 4.43 -2.80
N LEU A 41 7.70 4.88 -2.64
CA LEU A 41 6.57 4.06 -2.24
C LEU A 41 5.57 3.91 -3.39
N TYR A 42 5.19 2.67 -3.70
CA TYR A 42 4.18 2.31 -4.69
C TYR A 42 2.90 1.88 -3.99
N SER A 43 1.79 2.55 -4.28
CA SER A 43 0.51 2.26 -3.64
C SER A 43 -0.69 2.74 -4.46
N PHE A 44 -1.87 2.60 -3.89
CA PHE A 44 -3.09 3.30 -4.32
C PHE A 44 -3.49 4.30 -3.25
N GLY A 45 -3.54 5.54 -3.64
CA GLY A 45 -3.83 6.65 -2.73
C GLY A 45 -4.27 7.89 -3.50
N ARG A 46 -4.04 9.05 -2.92
CA ARG A 46 -4.32 10.33 -3.58
C ARG A 46 -3.30 10.60 -4.68
N LYS A 47 -3.76 11.03 -5.83
CA LYS A 47 -2.90 11.56 -6.89
C LYS A 47 -2.47 13.00 -6.61
N LYS A 48 -3.33 13.78 -5.93
CA LYS A 48 -3.07 15.19 -5.56
C LYS A 48 -3.20 15.40 -4.07
N VAL A 49 -2.24 16.07 -3.47
CA VAL A 49 -2.17 16.32 -2.02
C VAL A 49 -3.41 17.05 -1.48
N ASN A 50 -4.02 17.92 -2.29
CA ASN A 50 -5.15 18.77 -1.91
C ASN A 50 -6.52 18.20 -2.32
N ASN A 51 -6.58 17.11 -3.09
CA ASN A 51 -7.83 16.49 -3.51
C ASN A 51 -7.92 15.04 -3.01
N ALA A 52 -8.77 14.80 -2.03
CA ALA A 52 -8.95 13.47 -1.44
C ALA A 52 -9.74 12.51 -2.34
N LEU A 53 -10.51 13.05 -3.31
CA LEU A 53 -11.34 12.26 -4.24
C LEU A 53 -10.59 11.89 -5.53
N ASP A 54 -9.48 12.57 -5.83
CA ASP A 54 -8.60 12.23 -6.95
C ASP A 54 -7.62 11.15 -6.50
N GLY A 55 -8.06 9.91 -6.57
CA GLY A 55 -7.31 8.74 -6.12
C GLY A 55 -7.06 7.73 -7.23
N GLY A 56 -5.93 7.03 -7.13
CA GLY A 56 -5.52 6.00 -8.07
C GLY A 56 -4.14 5.44 -7.72
N TYR A 57 -3.50 4.85 -8.70
CA TYR A 57 -2.11 4.43 -8.56
C TYR A 57 -1.22 5.63 -8.27
N SER A 58 -0.41 5.54 -7.23
CA SER A 58 0.49 6.62 -6.81
C SER A 58 1.90 6.10 -6.56
N VAL A 59 2.86 6.91 -6.94
CA VAL A 59 4.28 6.71 -6.62
C VAL A 59 4.69 7.91 -5.78
N GLU A 60 4.86 7.68 -4.49
CA GLU A 60 5.20 8.72 -3.52
C GLU A 60 6.69 8.69 -3.23
N ASN A 61 7.33 9.85 -3.30
CA ASN A 61 8.73 9.99 -2.89
C ASN A 61 8.79 10.59 -1.47
N ARG A 62 9.75 10.16 -0.66
CA ARG A 62 9.96 10.67 0.71
C ARG A 62 10.08 12.19 0.75
N ASN A 63 10.76 12.78 -0.20
CA ASN A 63 10.95 14.24 -0.31
C ASN A 63 9.82 14.92 -1.09
N GLY A 64 8.76 14.19 -1.46
CA GLY A 64 7.63 14.69 -2.22
C GLY A 64 6.69 15.58 -1.39
N ASP A 65 5.80 16.28 -2.08
CA ASP A 65 4.88 17.24 -1.47
C ASP A 65 3.93 16.61 -0.46
N PHE A 66 3.61 15.31 -0.62
CA PHE A 66 2.79 14.60 0.33
C PHE A 66 3.43 14.55 1.72
N PHE A 67 4.69 14.13 1.82
CA PHE A 67 5.40 14.02 3.11
C PHE A 67 5.87 15.37 3.63
N LYS A 68 6.12 16.35 2.76
CA LYS A 68 6.33 17.75 3.18
C LYS A 68 5.12 18.31 3.92
N LYS A 69 3.89 17.94 3.49
CA LYS A 69 2.65 18.36 4.15
C LYS A 69 2.32 17.52 5.39
N PHE A 70 2.55 16.20 5.33
CA PHE A 70 2.21 15.25 6.39
C PHE A 70 3.46 14.75 7.12
N LYS A 71 4.27 15.68 7.65
CA LYS A 71 5.57 15.42 8.31
C LYS A 71 5.49 14.45 9.49
N ASN A 72 4.34 14.32 10.13
CA ASN A 72 4.11 13.42 11.26
C ASN A 72 3.54 12.07 10.87
N ALA A 73 3.63 11.67 9.58
CA ALA A 73 3.24 10.34 9.16
C ALA A 73 4.08 9.30 9.90
N THR A 74 3.41 8.33 10.53
CA THR A 74 4.07 7.21 11.22
C THR A 74 3.95 5.95 10.38
N CYS A 75 4.96 5.08 10.46
CA CYS A 75 4.99 3.82 9.74
C CYS A 75 5.61 2.69 10.55
N THR A 76 5.34 1.47 10.10
CA THR A 76 6.17 0.29 10.35
C THR A 76 6.62 -0.25 9.00
N VAL A 77 7.91 -0.54 8.89
CA VAL A 77 8.52 -1.12 7.70
C VAL A 77 8.88 -2.57 7.97
N TYR A 78 8.43 -3.41 7.07
CA TYR A 78 8.73 -4.84 7.06
C TYR A 78 9.55 -5.18 5.82
N LYS A 79 10.59 -5.97 6.01
CA LYS A 79 11.44 -6.54 4.96
C LYS A 79 10.96 -7.95 4.63
N MET A 80 10.96 -8.31 3.35
CA MET A 80 10.71 -9.65 2.84
C MET A 80 11.79 -10.07 1.86
N LYS A 81 12.44 -11.21 2.09
CA LYS A 81 13.36 -11.83 1.14
C LYS A 81 12.58 -12.57 0.06
N VAL A 82 12.91 -12.29 -1.20
CA VAL A 82 12.24 -12.86 -2.36
C VAL A 82 13.24 -13.33 -3.42
N PRO A 83 12.90 -14.29 -4.28
CA PRO A 83 13.70 -14.61 -5.45
C PRO A 83 13.91 -13.39 -6.35
N ASN A 84 15.09 -13.25 -6.95
CA ASN A 84 15.42 -12.12 -7.83
C ASN A 84 14.40 -11.96 -8.96
N GLU A 85 14.01 -13.07 -9.60
CA GLU A 85 13.00 -13.08 -10.67
C GLU A 85 11.67 -12.48 -10.21
N LYS A 86 11.17 -12.84 -9.01
CA LYS A 86 9.92 -12.33 -8.48
C LYS A 86 10.00 -10.83 -8.19
N LYS A 87 11.14 -10.32 -7.71
CA LYS A 87 11.36 -8.88 -7.56
C LYS A 87 11.32 -8.15 -8.90
N GLU A 88 11.95 -8.72 -9.94
CA GLU A 88 11.92 -8.14 -11.29
C GLU A 88 10.50 -8.15 -11.89
N ASN A 89 9.73 -9.22 -11.68
CA ASN A 89 8.33 -9.29 -12.10
C ASN A 89 7.49 -8.23 -11.36
N LEU A 90 7.70 -8.04 -10.07
CA LEU A 90 7.05 -6.99 -9.29
C LEU A 90 7.41 -5.60 -9.84
N LYS A 91 8.68 -5.33 -10.12
CA LYS A 91 9.14 -4.06 -10.70
C LYS A 91 8.47 -3.79 -12.05
N LYS A 92 8.39 -4.79 -12.93
CA LYS A 92 7.69 -4.69 -14.23
C LYS A 92 6.21 -4.35 -14.04
N LEU A 93 5.52 -5.03 -13.12
CA LEU A 93 4.12 -4.75 -12.81
C LEU A 93 3.93 -3.30 -12.32
N LEU A 94 4.74 -2.86 -11.35
CA LEU A 94 4.67 -1.50 -10.80
C LEU A 94 4.94 -0.44 -11.87
N THR A 95 5.89 -0.67 -12.78
CA THR A 95 6.19 0.23 -13.88
C THR A 95 5.05 0.30 -14.90
N SER A 96 4.50 -0.84 -15.31
CA SER A 96 3.39 -0.89 -16.25
C SER A 96 2.13 -0.20 -15.72
N MET A 97 1.87 -0.29 -14.41
CA MET A 97 0.74 0.40 -13.80
C MET A 97 0.95 1.92 -13.74
N LYS A 98 2.19 2.39 -13.62
CA LYS A 98 2.53 3.82 -13.67
C LYS A 98 2.29 4.44 -15.04
N GLU A 99 2.56 3.68 -16.11
CA GLU A 99 2.41 4.15 -17.49
C GLU A 99 0.94 4.21 -17.95
N ASN A 100 0.04 3.51 -17.23
CA ASN A 100 -1.38 3.42 -17.56
C ASN A 100 -2.23 4.23 -16.59
N ASP A 101 -2.71 5.41 -16.99
CA ASP A 101 -3.55 6.30 -16.14
C ASP A 101 -5.02 5.84 -16.04
N VAL A 102 -5.30 4.57 -16.32
CA VAL A 102 -6.66 3.98 -16.22
C VAL A 102 -7.02 3.54 -14.80
N TYR A 103 -6.05 3.49 -13.90
CA TYR A 103 -6.23 2.97 -12.56
C TYR A 103 -6.78 4.01 -11.59
N LYS A 104 -7.91 3.69 -10.93
CA LYS A 104 -8.62 4.57 -9.99
C LYS A 104 -8.69 3.98 -8.60
N TYR A 105 -8.86 4.84 -7.60
CA TYR A 105 -9.10 4.38 -6.24
C TYR A 105 -10.52 3.85 -6.09
N ASP A 106 -10.67 2.67 -5.48
CA ASP A 106 -11.93 1.97 -5.32
C ASP A 106 -12.67 2.40 -4.03
N PHE A 107 -13.28 3.59 -4.07
CA PHE A 107 -14.06 4.10 -2.94
C PHE A 107 -15.34 3.29 -2.69
N PHE A 108 -16.06 2.95 -3.75
CA PHE A 108 -17.31 2.20 -3.64
C PHE A 108 -17.09 0.75 -3.20
N GLY A 109 -16.15 0.05 -3.82
CA GLY A 109 -15.82 -1.30 -3.40
C GLY A 109 -15.28 -1.35 -1.98
N ALA A 110 -14.50 -0.36 -1.54
CA ALA A 110 -14.08 -0.27 -0.14
C ALA A 110 -15.27 -0.18 0.82
N PHE A 111 -16.29 0.62 0.49
CA PHE A 111 -17.51 0.74 1.28
C PHE A 111 -18.27 -0.58 1.34
N PHE A 112 -18.53 -1.24 0.21
CA PHE A 112 -19.23 -2.53 0.17
C PHE A 112 -18.46 -3.63 0.90
N ARG A 113 -17.14 -3.69 0.76
CA ARG A 113 -16.29 -4.68 1.45
C ARG A 113 -16.25 -4.49 2.96
N PHE A 114 -16.46 -3.27 3.46
CA PHE A 114 -16.66 -3.04 4.90
C PHE A 114 -17.84 -3.86 5.43
N PHE A 115 -18.90 -4.04 4.64
CA PHE A 115 -20.04 -4.91 4.95
C PHE A 115 -19.84 -6.38 4.50
N LYS A 116 -18.60 -6.78 4.13
CA LYS A 116 -18.26 -8.11 3.62
C LYS A 116 -18.96 -8.48 2.29
N ILE A 117 -19.39 -7.49 1.52
CA ILE A 117 -19.98 -7.69 0.20
C ILE A 117 -18.85 -7.71 -0.84
N PRO A 118 -18.69 -8.79 -1.65
CA PRO A 118 -17.55 -8.97 -2.57
C PRO A 118 -17.76 -8.18 -3.87
N VAL A 119 -17.68 -6.86 -3.82
CA VAL A 119 -17.80 -5.99 -4.99
C VAL A 119 -16.42 -5.53 -5.42
N THR A 120 -16.09 -5.72 -6.69
CA THR A 120 -14.87 -5.25 -7.35
C THR A 120 -15.20 -4.55 -8.65
N PHE A 121 -14.43 -3.53 -8.99
CA PHE A 121 -14.55 -2.80 -10.26
C PHE A 121 -13.26 -2.92 -11.06
N LYS A 122 -13.37 -3.00 -12.37
CA LYS A 122 -12.21 -3.11 -13.27
C LYS A 122 -11.26 -1.91 -13.08
N ASN A 123 -9.97 -2.17 -12.93
CA ASN A 123 -8.92 -1.18 -12.75
C ASN A 123 -9.11 -0.27 -11.51
N GLN A 124 -9.85 -0.74 -10.51
CA GLN A 124 -10.04 -0.01 -9.27
C GLN A 124 -9.51 -0.82 -8.08
N TYR A 125 -8.68 -0.17 -7.26
CA TYR A 125 -8.03 -0.79 -6.12
C TYR A 125 -8.04 0.13 -4.89
N THR A 126 -8.09 -0.45 -3.70
CA THR A 126 -7.62 0.20 -2.47
C THR A 126 -6.13 -0.06 -2.30
N CYS A 127 -5.46 0.61 -1.36
CA CYS A 127 -4.04 0.39 -1.10
C CYS A 127 -3.73 -1.07 -0.74
N SER A 128 -4.49 -1.67 0.18
CA SER A 128 -4.26 -3.06 0.61
C SER A 128 -4.65 -4.09 -0.45
N TYR A 129 -5.73 -3.84 -1.19
CA TYR A 129 -6.09 -4.69 -2.32
C TYR A 129 -4.99 -4.71 -3.38
N PHE A 130 -4.47 -3.54 -3.75
CA PHE A 130 -3.39 -3.43 -4.72
C PHE A 130 -2.13 -4.18 -4.28
N VAL A 131 -1.67 -3.97 -3.04
CA VAL A 131 -0.45 -4.64 -2.56
C VAL A 131 -0.65 -6.14 -2.51
N ALA A 132 -1.80 -6.62 -2.02
CA ALA A 132 -2.11 -8.06 -2.01
C ALA A 132 -2.18 -8.64 -3.43
N TYR A 133 -2.81 -7.93 -4.37
CA TYR A 133 -2.85 -8.27 -5.79
C TYR A 133 -1.45 -8.36 -6.39
N ALA A 134 -0.60 -7.35 -6.19
CA ALA A 134 0.75 -7.32 -6.74
C ALA A 134 1.63 -8.46 -6.21
N LEU A 135 1.53 -8.78 -4.91
CA LEU A 135 2.25 -9.91 -4.33
C LEU A 135 1.78 -11.26 -4.90
N LYS A 136 0.47 -11.42 -5.11
CA LYS A 136 -0.11 -12.63 -5.70
C LYS A 136 0.27 -12.79 -7.16
N GLU A 137 0.07 -11.78 -8.01
CA GLU A 137 0.38 -11.82 -9.45
C GLU A 137 1.84 -12.12 -9.72
N THR A 138 2.72 -11.67 -8.85
CA THR A 138 4.17 -11.93 -8.99
C THR A 138 4.64 -13.19 -8.26
N GLY A 139 3.69 -13.96 -7.71
CA GLY A 139 3.96 -15.20 -7.00
C GLY A 139 4.80 -15.04 -5.73
N ILE A 140 4.88 -13.82 -5.18
CA ILE A 140 5.64 -13.53 -3.95
C ILE A 140 4.89 -14.06 -2.73
N TYR A 141 3.61 -13.72 -2.61
CA TYR A 141 2.76 -14.15 -1.51
C TYR A 141 1.29 -14.18 -1.93
N ASP A 142 0.55 -15.23 -1.52
CA ASP A 142 -0.89 -15.34 -1.68
C ASP A 142 -1.55 -15.40 -0.31
N PHE A 143 -2.53 -14.55 -0.08
CA PHE A 143 -3.32 -14.56 1.15
C PHE A 143 -4.37 -15.68 1.11
N GLU A 144 -4.74 -16.23 2.26
CA GLU A 144 -5.82 -17.22 2.37
C GLU A 144 -7.20 -16.65 2.00
N ILE A 145 -7.33 -15.33 1.94
CA ILE A 145 -8.53 -14.60 1.55
C ILE A 145 -8.31 -13.88 0.22
N PRO A 146 -9.36 -13.63 -0.58
CA PRO A 146 -9.25 -12.88 -1.82
C PRO A 146 -8.56 -11.51 -1.60
N PRO A 147 -7.67 -11.07 -2.51
CA PRO A 147 -6.91 -9.83 -2.36
C PRO A 147 -7.75 -8.59 -2.06
N TYR A 148 -8.98 -8.51 -2.59
CA TYR A 148 -9.88 -7.39 -2.35
C TYR A 148 -10.46 -7.31 -0.92
N PHE A 149 -10.36 -8.38 -0.11
CA PHE A 149 -10.71 -8.37 1.30
C PHE A 149 -9.53 -8.13 2.24
N VAL A 150 -8.30 -8.12 1.71
CA VAL A 150 -7.10 -7.87 2.52
C VAL A 150 -7.10 -6.44 3.05
N ASN A 151 -6.85 -6.29 4.34
CA ASN A 151 -6.73 -5.02 5.03
C ASN A 151 -5.27 -4.78 5.45
N PRO A 152 -4.86 -3.53 5.76
CA PRO A 152 -3.49 -3.25 6.19
C PRO A 152 -3.01 -4.13 7.35
N LYS A 153 -3.87 -4.46 8.31
CA LYS A 153 -3.53 -5.33 9.46
C LYS A 153 -3.20 -6.78 9.08
N ASP A 154 -3.68 -7.25 7.91
CA ASP A 154 -3.48 -8.64 7.50
C ASP A 154 -2.04 -8.89 7.05
N PHE A 155 -1.31 -7.84 6.65
CA PHE A 155 0.11 -7.92 6.31
C PHE A 155 0.97 -8.29 7.52
N GLU A 156 0.61 -7.90 8.74
CA GLU A 156 1.36 -8.29 9.96
C GLU A 156 1.30 -9.81 10.25
N LYS A 157 0.38 -10.54 9.61
CA LYS A 157 0.25 -12.00 9.75
C LYS A 157 1.20 -12.78 8.84
N ILE A 158 1.86 -12.12 7.90
CA ILE A 158 2.81 -12.76 6.97
C ILE A 158 4.07 -13.16 7.74
N LYS A 159 4.25 -14.46 7.96
CA LYS A 159 5.33 -15.02 8.80
C LYS A 159 6.75 -14.74 8.25
N THR A 160 6.88 -14.48 6.95
CA THR A 160 8.17 -14.19 6.29
C THR A 160 8.56 -12.72 6.34
N LEU A 161 7.73 -11.85 6.93
CA LEU A 161 8.04 -10.44 7.14
C LEU A 161 8.88 -10.25 8.40
N GLU A 162 10.00 -9.55 8.26
CA GLU A 162 10.86 -9.09 9.33
C GLU A 162 10.61 -7.59 9.58
N LYS A 163 10.19 -7.21 10.78
CA LYS A 163 10.04 -5.80 11.12
C LYS A 163 11.42 -5.16 11.31
N ILE A 164 11.72 -4.15 10.50
CA ILE A 164 13.03 -3.46 10.50
C ILE A 164 12.96 -2.02 11.02
N TYR A 165 11.77 -1.39 11.00
CA TYR A 165 11.59 -0.03 11.49
C TYR A 165 10.18 0.20 12.02
N GLU A 166 10.03 1.05 13.05
CA GLU A 166 8.76 1.60 13.50
C GLU A 166 8.99 3.00 14.07
N GLY A 167 8.32 4.01 13.51
CA GLY A 167 8.51 5.40 13.92
C GLY A 167 7.87 6.39 12.96
N LYS A 168 8.38 7.64 12.95
CA LYS A 168 8.02 8.61 11.92
C LYS A 168 8.71 8.26 10.61
N TYR A 169 7.97 8.30 9.51
CA TYR A 169 8.51 7.93 8.20
C TYR A 169 9.69 8.80 7.75
N LEU A 170 9.69 10.09 8.10
CA LEU A 170 10.78 11.00 7.73
C LEU A 170 12.06 10.85 8.60
N ASP A 171 11.99 10.13 9.70
CA ASP A 171 13.11 9.89 10.61
C ASP A 171 13.83 8.55 10.32
N MET A 172 13.35 7.79 9.34
CA MET A 172 13.89 6.50 8.91
C MET A 172 15.19 6.63 8.12
#